data_f448bd844c51a59efe010edb5085d6a0
#
_entry.id   f448bd844c51a59efe010edb5085d6a0
#
_cell.length_a   1.000
_cell.length_b   1.000
_cell.length_c   1.000
_cell.angle_alpha   90.00
_cell.angle_beta   90.00
_cell.angle_gamma   90.00
#
_symmetry.space_group_name_H-M   'P 1'
#
loop_
_entity.id
_entity.type
_entity.pdbx_description
1 polymer ?
#
loop_
_entity_poly.entity_id
_entity_poly.type
_entity_poly.pdbx_seq_one_letter_code
_entity_poly.pdbx_strand_id
1 'polypeptide(L)'
;DETASASFSSEPAAAVSSLAARLGLFNDGILGSESDTGTYGTLPPSQTDYTSAWNRTDELSFQDMLCAGVPNGGEVILENPLNDFPACLDALRTMHISYLNSAYDGAVLEKWKGSNCASSTDPLYQGISGYDYIGQHMGYRYVIQDMTLFFQPLKEENLTLSLTLNNTGFSAAYRDFSWTVTLGAEDGSLHSYPLSLPSKALQPGEPFSTSFSVPARYLSEGTYSLYLSCYDPRLEREILLASDTEHTLLGYELGTLSCSKLHSLKELLSLFTNSFQNP
;
A
#
# COMPACT_ATOMS: atom_id res chain seq x y z
N ASP A 1 15.38 21.10 -37.09
CA ASP A 1 14.15 20.32 -36.80
C ASP A 1 14.51 18.86 -36.66
N GLU A 2 15.05 18.49 -35.53
CA GLU A 2 15.22 17.07 -35.15
C GLU A 2 13.97 16.62 -34.39
N THR A 3 13.08 15.97 -35.10
CA THR A 3 12.05 15.13 -34.51
C THR A 3 12.73 13.95 -33.86
N ALA A 4 12.98 14.01 -32.58
CA ALA A 4 13.45 12.87 -31.81
C ALA A 4 12.32 11.83 -31.79
N SER A 5 12.35 10.89 -32.70
CA SER A 5 11.62 9.64 -32.63
C SER A 5 12.18 8.86 -31.45
N ALA A 6 11.51 8.95 -30.30
CA ALA A 6 11.80 8.10 -29.16
C ALA A 6 11.33 6.68 -29.52
N SER A 7 12.22 5.85 -30.02
CA SER A 7 12.00 4.42 -30.06
C SER A 7 12.09 3.90 -28.62
N PHE A 8 10.96 3.63 -27.99
CA PHE A 8 10.94 2.90 -26.73
C PHE A 8 11.32 1.45 -27.02
N SER A 9 12.56 1.11 -26.68
CA SER A 9 12.96 -0.28 -26.63
C SER A 9 12.33 -0.93 -25.40
N SER A 10 11.96 -2.18 -25.49
CA SER A 10 11.44 -3.01 -24.39
C SER A 10 12.49 -3.34 -23.31
N GLU A 11 13.53 -2.57 -23.21
CA GLU A 11 14.54 -2.68 -22.15
C GLU A 11 14.01 -2.08 -20.85
N PRO A 12 14.14 -2.79 -19.71
CA PRO A 12 13.56 -2.34 -18.46
C PRO A 12 14.22 -1.05 -17.98
N ALA A 13 13.40 -0.17 -17.47
CA ALA A 13 13.56 0.98 -16.54
C ALA A 13 14.93 1.67 -16.29
N ALA A 14 16.04 1.18 -16.79
CA ALA A 14 17.36 1.80 -16.61
C ALA A 14 17.51 3.16 -17.34
N ALA A 15 16.56 3.51 -18.19
CA ALA A 15 16.61 4.71 -19.04
C ALA A 15 15.50 5.74 -18.75
N VAL A 16 14.67 5.57 -17.72
CA VAL A 16 13.79 6.66 -17.30
C VAL A 16 14.69 7.74 -16.72
N SER A 17 14.82 8.86 -17.44
CA SER A 17 15.66 9.98 -16.97
C SER A 17 15.20 10.40 -15.56
N SER A 18 16.10 10.95 -14.77
CA SER A 18 15.78 11.47 -13.42
C SER A 18 14.63 12.49 -13.42
N LEU A 19 14.37 13.11 -14.59
CA LEU A 19 13.24 14.01 -14.80
C LEU A 19 11.93 13.23 -14.96
N ALA A 20 11.88 12.19 -15.79
CA ALA A 20 10.69 11.36 -15.99
C ALA A 20 10.26 10.67 -14.69
N ALA A 21 11.21 10.25 -13.87
CA ALA A 21 10.92 9.70 -12.52
C ALA A 21 10.30 10.71 -11.54
N ARG A 22 10.10 11.96 -11.94
CA ARG A 22 9.53 13.04 -11.13
C ARG A 22 8.28 13.65 -11.73
N LEU A 23 7.90 13.27 -12.93
CA LEU A 23 6.73 13.77 -13.64
C LEU A 23 5.60 12.75 -13.50
N GLY A 24 4.52 13.16 -12.86
CA GLY A 24 3.26 12.42 -12.86
C GLY A 24 2.52 12.60 -14.19
N LEU A 25 1.53 11.75 -14.41
CA LEU A 25 0.63 11.84 -15.55
C LEU A 25 -0.72 12.45 -15.13
N PHE A 26 -1.31 13.20 -16.06
CA PHE A 26 -2.70 13.62 -16.01
C PHE A 26 -3.33 13.30 -17.35
N ASN A 27 -4.46 12.59 -17.32
CA ASN A 27 -5.23 12.24 -18.50
C ASN A 27 -6.68 12.73 -18.30
N ASP A 28 -7.16 13.58 -19.20
CA ASP A 28 -8.53 14.14 -19.17
C ASP A 28 -9.55 13.25 -19.87
N GLY A 29 -9.17 12.04 -20.27
CA GLY A 29 -9.99 11.10 -21.01
C GLY A 29 -9.97 9.66 -20.50
N ILE A 30 -9.60 9.43 -19.23
CA ILE A 30 -9.43 8.09 -18.65
C ILE A 30 -10.68 7.24 -18.90
N LEU A 31 -10.47 6.04 -19.50
CA LEU A 31 -11.52 5.07 -19.83
C LEU A 31 -12.64 5.62 -20.71
N GLY A 32 -12.42 6.74 -21.41
CA GLY A 32 -13.42 7.36 -22.27
C GLY A 32 -13.59 6.70 -23.64
N SER A 33 -12.55 6.03 -24.12
CA SER A 33 -12.53 5.26 -25.37
C SER A 33 -11.30 4.35 -25.40
N GLU A 34 -11.13 3.60 -26.49
CA GLU A 34 -9.91 2.76 -26.71
C GLU A 34 -8.61 3.58 -26.77
N SER A 35 -8.69 4.88 -27.01
CA SER A 35 -7.54 5.80 -27.01
C SER A 35 -7.63 6.87 -25.93
N ASP A 36 -8.46 6.66 -24.92
CA ASP A 36 -8.78 7.66 -23.89
C ASP A 36 -9.08 9.03 -24.54
N THR A 37 -10.04 9.01 -25.48
CA THR A 37 -10.51 10.19 -26.25
C THR A 37 -9.43 10.90 -27.08
N GLY A 38 -8.44 10.16 -27.52
CA GLY A 38 -7.35 10.67 -28.39
C GLY A 38 -6.11 11.10 -27.61
N THR A 39 -6.01 10.79 -26.34
CA THR A 39 -4.79 11.01 -25.56
C THR A 39 -3.63 10.15 -26.10
N TYR A 40 -3.93 8.97 -26.60
CA TYR A 40 -2.97 8.09 -27.28
C TYR A 40 -3.64 7.30 -28.41
N GLY A 41 -2.87 6.48 -29.11
CA GLY A 41 -3.36 5.60 -30.16
C GLY A 41 -3.23 6.16 -31.57
N THR A 42 -3.79 5.44 -32.54
CA THR A 42 -3.82 5.87 -33.94
C THR A 42 -4.95 6.88 -34.17
N LEU A 43 -4.58 8.03 -34.69
CA LEU A 43 -5.57 8.98 -35.20
C LEU A 43 -6.18 8.47 -36.50
N PRO A 44 -7.43 8.91 -36.82
CA PRO A 44 -8.03 8.65 -38.12
C PRO A 44 -7.10 9.06 -39.26
N PRO A 45 -7.17 8.41 -40.44
CA PRO A 45 -6.29 8.69 -41.57
C PRO A 45 -6.26 10.14 -42.05
N SER A 46 -7.22 10.96 -41.66
CA SER A 46 -7.29 12.41 -41.98
C SER A 46 -6.40 13.28 -41.10
N GLN A 47 -5.80 12.73 -40.05
CA GLN A 47 -4.88 13.43 -39.14
C GLN A 47 -3.50 12.80 -39.24
N THR A 48 -2.53 13.56 -39.71
CA THR A 48 -1.21 13.02 -40.15
C THR A 48 -0.16 13.01 -39.07
N ASP A 49 -0.45 13.50 -37.85
CA ASP A 49 0.59 13.78 -36.86
C ASP A 49 0.84 12.63 -35.87
N TYR A 50 -0.03 11.63 -35.85
CA TYR A 50 0.17 10.40 -35.07
C TYR A 50 0.35 9.22 -36.00
N THR A 51 1.57 8.75 -36.11
CA THR A 51 1.93 7.64 -37.02
C THR A 51 2.13 6.33 -36.29
N SER A 52 1.95 6.29 -34.97
CA SER A 52 2.24 5.10 -34.20
C SER A 52 1.08 4.10 -34.20
N ALA A 53 1.43 2.82 -34.26
CA ALA A 53 0.50 1.74 -33.92
C ALA A 53 0.26 1.62 -32.42
N TRP A 54 0.61 2.64 -31.64
CA TRP A 54 0.44 2.67 -30.19
C TRP A 54 -1.03 2.51 -29.82
N ASN A 55 -1.33 1.48 -29.10
CA ASN A 55 -2.70 1.11 -28.73
C ASN A 55 -2.85 1.10 -27.20
N ARG A 56 -4.08 0.78 -26.73
CA ARG A 56 -4.36 0.73 -25.29
C ARG A 56 -3.47 -0.24 -24.53
N THR A 57 -3.14 -1.39 -25.09
CA THR A 57 -2.26 -2.37 -24.43
C THR A 57 -0.85 -1.82 -24.25
N ASP A 58 -0.32 -1.13 -25.28
CA ASP A 58 0.99 -0.49 -25.21
C ASP A 58 1.00 0.63 -24.19
N GLU A 59 -0.06 1.44 -24.15
CA GLU A 59 -0.21 2.52 -23.18
C GLU A 59 -0.33 2.02 -21.74
N LEU A 60 -1.14 1.00 -21.50
CA LEU A 60 -1.26 0.40 -20.17
C LEU A 60 0.08 -0.16 -19.70
N SER A 61 0.82 -0.82 -20.58
CA SER A 61 2.17 -1.34 -20.25
C SER A 61 3.16 -0.22 -19.93
N PHE A 62 3.07 0.90 -20.66
CA PHE A 62 3.90 2.09 -20.41
C PHE A 62 3.55 2.73 -19.06
N GLN A 63 2.25 2.89 -18.77
CA GLN A 63 1.79 3.48 -17.51
C GLN A 63 2.10 2.58 -16.31
N ASP A 64 1.98 1.26 -16.45
CA ASP A 64 2.37 0.30 -15.43
C ASP A 64 3.83 0.47 -15.00
N MET A 65 4.71 0.58 -15.99
CA MET A 65 6.13 0.78 -15.73
C MET A 65 6.46 2.16 -15.15
N LEU A 66 5.89 3.22 -15.69
CA LEU A 66 6.18 4.60 -15.27
C LEU A 66 5.53 4.93 -13.94
N CYS A 67 4.24 4.60 -13.80
CA CYS A 67 3.41 5.09 -12.71
C CYS A 67 3.53 4.22 -11.44
N ALA A 68 4.29 3.14 -11.48
CA ALA A 68 4.74 2.46 -10.26
C ALA A 68 5.51 3.39 -9.30
N GLY A 69 6.10 4.47 -9.82
CA GLY A 69 6.91 5.42 -9.02
C GLY A 69 6.46 6.88 -9.07
N VAL A 70 5.47 7.23 -9.88
CA VAL A 70 4.98 8.61 -10.05
C VAL A 70 3.46 8.67 -10.03
N PRO A 71 2.84 9.81 -9.60
CA PRO A 71 1.40 9.97 -9.60
C PRO A 71 0.78 9.83 -10.99
N ASN A 72 -0.34 9.13 -11.06
CA ASN A 72 -1.16 9.02 -12.26
C ASN A 72 -2.63 9.23 -11.92
N GLY A 73 -3.35 9.93 -12.77
CA GLY A 73 -4.77 10.18 -12.60
C GLY A 73 -5.30 11.20 -13.60
N GLY A 74 -6.43 11.79 -13.30
CA GLY A 74 -7.08 12.75 -14.19
C GLY A 74 -8.60 12.71 -14.10
N GLU A 75 -9.26 12.62 -15.25
CA GLU A 75 -10.71 12.65 -15.39
C GLU A 75 -11.22 11.44 -16.17
N VAL A 76 -12.26 10.78 -15.63
CA VAL A 76 -13.02 9.79 -16.37
C VAL A 76 -14.05 10.49 -17.21
N ILE A 77 -14.28 10.06 -18.46
CA ILE A 77 -15.27 10.69 -19.32
C ILE A 77 -16.05 9.67 -20.17
N LEU A 78 -17.18 10.09 -20.68
CA LEU A 78 -18.00 9.35 -21.64
C LEU A 78 -18.38 7.95 -21.16
N GLU A 79 -19.55 7.80 -20.62
CA GLU A 79 -20.08 6.50 -20.21
C GLU A 79 -20.00 5.49 -21.36
N ASN A 80 -19.28 4.40 -21.16
CA ASN A 80 -19.05 3.33 -22.13
C ASN A 80 -18.61 2.04 -21.41
N PRO A 81 -18.50 0.89 -22.12
CA PRO A 81 -18.13 -0.38 -21.47
C PRO A 81 -16.74 -0.41 -20.79
N LEU A 82 -15.77 0.42 -21.20
CA LEU A 82 -14.44 0.43 -20.58
C LEU A 82 -14.47 0.96 -19.15
N ASN A 83 -15.45 1.81 -18.82
CA ASN A 83 -15.64 2.30 -17.46
C ASN A 83 -16.78 1.59 -16.71
N ASP A 84 -17.19 0.38 -17.15
CA ASP A 84 -18.10 -0.47 -16.38
C ASP A 84 -17.39 -1.03 -15.14
N PHE A 85 -18.04 -0.92 -13.98
CA PHE A 85 -17.56 -1.55 -12.77
C PHE A 85 -18.11 -3.00 -12.68
N PRO A 86 -17.32 -4.02 -12.34
CA PRO A 86 -15.92 -3.98 -11.90
C PRO A 86 -14.87 -4.11 -13.03
N ALA A 87 -15.27 -4.19 -14.29
CA ALA A 87 -14.36 -4.45 -15.42
C ALA A 87 -13.24 -3.40 -15.56
N CYS A 88 -13.51 -2.15 -15.18
CA CYS A 88 -12.52 -1.06 -15.23
C CYS A 88 -11.37 -1.23 -14.22
N LEU A 89 -11.53 -2.07 -13.18
CA LEU A 89 -10.57 -2.15 -12.08
C LEU A 89 -9.19 -2.61 -12.53
N ASP A 90 -9.10 -3.53 -13.46
CA ASP A 90 -7.81 -4.03 -13.94
C ASP A 90 -7.03 -2.92 -14.65
N ALA A 91 -7.70 -2.10 -15.46
CA ALA A 91 -7.07 -0.94 -16.08
C ALA A 91 -6.63 0.10 -15.04
N LEU A 92 -7.48 0.43 -14.05
CA LEU A 92 -7.15 1.40 -13.00
C LEU A 92 -5.95 0.94 -12.14
N ARG A 93 -5.84 -0.36 -11.86
CA ARG A 93 -4.69 -0.95 -11.16
C ARG A 93 -3.43 -0.89 -12.01
N THR A 94 -3.51 -1.31 -13.27
CA THR A 94 -2.37 -1.29 -14.19
C THR A 94 -1.86 0.13 -14.43
N MET A 95 -2.75 1.11 -14.47
CA MET A 95 -2.38 2.51 -14.57
C MET A 95 -1.87 3.12 -13.26
N HIS A 96 -1.91 2.40 -12.14
CA HIS A 96 -1.54 2.90 -10.81
C HIS A 96 -2.26 4.19 -10.44
N ILE A 97 -3.57 4.26 -10.67
CA ILE A 97 -4.35 5.47 -10.44
C ILE A 97 -4.29 5.89 -8.98
N SER A 98 -3.87 7.12 -8.74
CA SER A 98 -3.71 7.69 -7.40
C SER A 98 -4.62 8.88 -7.12
N TYR A 99 -5.25 9.45 -8.14
CA TYR A 99 -6.24 10.52 -8.00
C TYR A 99 -7.18 10.56 -9.21
N LEU A 100 -8.42 10.98 -8.99
CA LEU A 100 -9.41 11.26 -10.02
C LEU A 100 -10.21 12.50 -9.65
N ASN A 101 -10.69 13.24 -10.65
CA ASN A 101 -11.60 14.35 -10.43
C ASN A 101 -12.95 13.80 -9.90
N SER A 102 -13.34 14.23 -8.70
CA SER A 102 -14.57 13.78 -8.04
C SER A 102 -15.84 14.47 -8.55
N ALA A 103 -15.71 15.46 -9.44
CA ALA A 103 -16.83 16.23 -10.00
C ALA A 103 -17.10 15.92 -11.47
N TYR A 104 -16.20 15.24 -12.17
CA TYR A 104 -16.27 15.01 -13.61
C TYR A 104 -15.74 13.60 -13.99
N ASP A 105 -16.36 12.85 -14.93
CA ASP A 105 -17.65 13.10 -15.59
C ASP A 105 -18.80 12.58 -14.72
N GLY A 106 -19.85 13.41 -14.58
CA GLY A 106 -20.98 13.08 -13.72
C GLY A 106 -21.69 11.79 -14.12
N ALA A 107 -21.81 11.45 -15.40
CA ALA A 107 -22.46 10.23 -15.84
C ALA A 107 -21.67 8.99 -15.43
N VAL A 108 -20.35 8.98 -15.61
CA VAL A 108 -19.48 7.87 -15.19
C VAL A 108 -19.48 7.73 -13.67
N LEU A 109 -19.39 8.85 -12.93
CA LEU A 109 -19.40 8.81 -11.46
C LEU A 109 -20.73 8.29 -10.91
N GLU A 110 -21.87 8.70 -11.48
CA GLU A 110 -23.19 8.16 -11.09
C GLU A 110 -23.34 6.67 -11.45
N LYS A 111 -22.81 6.23 -12.59
CA LYS A 111 -22.76 4.83 -12.98
C LYS A 111 -22.00 4.00 -11.94
N TRP A 112 -20.86 4.48 -11.47
CA TRP A 112 -20.10 3.80 -10.41
C TRP A 112 -20.83 3.82 -9.07
N LYS A 113 -21.52 4.90 -8.72
CA LYS A 113 -22.37 4.97 -7.51
C LYS A 113 -23.54 4.00 -7.57
N GLY A 114 -24.09 3.77 -8.75
CA GLY A 114 -25.19 2.83 -8.99
C GLY A 114 -24.74 1.37 -9.08
N SER A 115 -23.45 1.09 -9.19
CA SER A 115 -22.89 -0.25 -9.20
C SER A 115 -22.60 -0.75 -7.78
N ASN A 116 -22.37 -2.04 -7.61
CA ASN A 116 -21.98 -2.60 -6.32
C ASN A 116 -20.97 -3.74 -6.45
N CYS A 117 -20.27 -4.02 -5.37
CA CYS A 117 -19.30 -5.10 -5.24
C CYS A 117 -19.97 -6.43 -4.85
N ALA A 118 -21.18 -6.73 -5.33
CA ALA A 118 -21.93 -7.93 -4.95
C ALA A 118 -21.18 -9.24 -5.25
N SER A 119 -20.28 -9.23 -6.22
CA SER A 119 -19.44 -10.36 -6.61
C SER A 119 -18.03 -10.32 -6.01
N SER A 120 -17.76 -9.38 -5.11
CA SER A 120 -16.45 -9.33 -4.43
C SER A 120 -16.23 -10.60 -3.62
N THR A 121 -15.08 -11.23 -3.82
CA THR A 121 -14.61 -12.34 -2.97
C THR A 121 -14.21 -11.87 -1.58
N ASP A 122 -14.02 -10.56 -1.40
CA ASP A 122 -13.72 -9.96 -0.11
C ASP A 122 -15.02 -9.51 0.57
N PRO A 123 -15.41 -10.13 1.70
CA PRO A 123 -16.62 -9.77 2.43
C PRO A 123 -16.69 -8.29 2.87
N LEU A 124 -15.54 -7.65 3.08
CA LEU A 124 -15.46 -6.25 3.50
C LEU A 124 -16.02 -5.29 2.44
N TYR A 125 -16.04 -5.69 1.18
CA TYR A 125 -16.51 -4.85 0.07
C TYR A 125 -17.90 -5.22 -0.43
N GLN A 126 -18.54 -6.22 0.17
CA GLN A 126 -19.92 -6.58 -0.23
C GLN A 126 -20.89 -5.43 0.06
N GLY A 127 -21.60 -5.01 -0.99
CA GLY A 127 -22.57 -3.92 -0.90
C GLY A 127 -21.99 -2.50 -0.99
N ILE A 128 -20.67 -2.35 -1.08
CA ILE A 128 -20.04 -1.06 -1.34
C ILE A 128 -20.23 -0.70 -2.81
N SER A 129 -20.48 0.60 -3.10
CA SER A 129 -20.56 1.08 -4.48
C SER A 129 -19.21 1.00 -5.19
N GLY A 130 -19.22 0.89 -6.52
CA GLY A 130 -17.99 0.96 -7.31
C GLY A 130 -17.25 2.29 -7.13
N TYR A 131 -17.99 3.38 -6.95
CA TYR A 131 -17.43 4.70 -6.64
C TYR A 131 -16.62 4.69 -5.34
N ASP A 132 -17.21 4.16 -4.27
CA ASP A 132 -16.54 4.08 -2.96
C ASP A 132 -15.37 3.10 -3.00
N TYR A 133 -15.54 1.96 -3.69
CA TYR A 133 -14.45 0.99 -3.85
C TYR A 133 -13.24 1.62 -4.56
N ILE A 134 -13.46 2.26 -5.72
CA ILE A 134 -12.40 2.94 -6.45
C ILE A 134 -11.78 4.04 -5.59
N GLY A 135 -12.61 4.87 -4.94
CA GLY A 135 -12.14 5.94 -4.05
C GLY A 135 -11.27 5.45 -2.91
N GLN A 136 -11.62 4.29 -2.31
CA GLN A 136 -10.84 3.69 -1.23
C GLN A 136 -9.51 3.06 -1.70
N HIS A 137 -9.37 2.73 -2.99
CA HIS A 137 -8.20 2.07 -3.52
C HIS A 137 -7.28 2.99 -4.34
N MET A 138 -7.68 4.21 -4.64
CA MET A 138 -6.79 5.18 -5.28
C MET A 138 -5.56 5.46 -4.42
N GLY A 139 -4.37 5.46 -5.05
CA GLY A 139 -3.12 5.60 -4.33
C GLY A 139 -2.76 4.35 -3.53
N TYR A 140 -2.02 4.52 -2.44
CA TYR A 140 -1.66 3.44 -1.52
C TYR A 140 -2.75 3.19 -0.47
N ARG A 141 -2.88 1.92 -0.05
CA ARG A 141 -3.80 1.48 1.01
C ARG A 141 -3.14 0.37 1.81
N TYR A 142 -2.51 0.71 2.92
CA TYR A 142 -1.79 -0.26 3.74
C TYR A 142 -2.71 -1.01 4.69
N VAL A 143 -2.58 -2.33 4.67
CA VAL A 143 -3.29 -3.26 5.55
C VAL A 143 -2.26 -4.06 6.34
N ILE A 144 -2.47 -4.22 7.64
CA ILE A 144 -1.71 -5.14 8.47
C ILE A 144 -2.26 -6.54 8.19
N GLN A 145 -1.44 -7.40 7.57
CA GLN A 145 -1.86 -8.74 7.19
C GLN A 145 -1.55 -9.76 8.29
N ASP A 146 -0.38 -9.66 8.89
CA ASP A 146 0.07 -10.56 9.95
C ASP A 146 1.08 -9.89 10.86
N MET A 147 1.10 -10.31 12.10
CA MET A 147 2.10 -9.94 13.08
C MET A 147 2.46 -11.13 13.96
N THR A 148 3.74 -11.40 14.09
CA THR A 148 4.24 -12.45 14.95
C THR A 148 5.34 -11.92 15.88
N LEU A 149 5.22 -12.24 17.14
CA LEU A 149 6.16 -11.85 18.18
C LEU A 149 6.99 -13.06 18.59
N PHE A 150 8.30 -12.95 18.49
CA PHE A 150 9.25 -13.97 18.91
C PHE A 150 10.14 -13.47 20.04
N PHE A 151 10.23 -14.26 21.10
CA PHE A 151 11.17 -14.05 22.17
C PHE A 151 12.15 -15.23 22.21
N GLN A 152 13.46 -14.95 22.12
CA GLN A 152 14.53 -15.95 22.24
C GLN A 152 15.34 -15.71 23.51
N PRO A 153 14.96 -16.32 24.64
CA PRO A 153 15.56 -15.99 25.93
C PRO A 153 17.03 -16.42 26.09
N LEU A 154 17.51 -17.31 25.25
CA LEU A 154 18.85 -17.94 25.44
C LEU A 154 19.94 -17.41 24.50
N LYS A 155 19.59 -16.63 23.46
CA LYS A 155 20.56 -16.14 22.48
C LYS A 155 20.68 -14.63 22.41
N GLU A 156 19.57 -13.95 22.54
CA GLU A 156 19.52 -12.51 22.43
C GLU A 156 18.52 -12.00 23.46
N GLU A 157 18.93 -11.07 24.29
CA GLU A 157 18.00 -10.36 25.19
C GLU A 157 17.08 -9.43 24.40
N ASN A 158 16.60 -9.90 23.24
CA ASN A 158 15.81 -9.13 22.31
C ASN A 158 14.47 -9.82 22.04
N LEU A 159 13.47 -8.99 21.92
CA LEU A 159 12.16 -9.34 21.43
C LEU A 159 12.14 -9.06 19.93
N THR A 160 11.89 -10.06 19.09
CA THR A 160 11.78 -9.88 17.65
C THR A 160 10.33 -9.85 17.25
N LEU A 161 9.92 -8.75 16.63
CA LEU A 161 8.61 -8.59 16.00
C LEU A 161 8.75 -8.80 14.51
N SER A 162 7.96 -9.69 13.94
CA SER A 162 7.77 -9.83 12.50
C SER A 162 6.41 -9.25 12.12
N LEU A 163 6.41 -8.40 11.10
CA LEU A 163 5.23 -7.70 10.61
C LEU A 163 5.11 -7.93 9.11
N THR A 164 3.93 -8.31 8.65
CA THR A 164 3.59 -8.37 7.23
C THR A 164 2.53 -7.33 6.91
N LEU A 165 2.86 -6.43 6.00
CA LEU A 165 1.97 -5.42 5.44
C LEU A 165 1.63 -5.75 4.01
N ASN A 166 0.44 -5.38 3.58
CA ASN A 166 0.03 -5.42 2.19
C ASN A 166 -0.45 -4.03 1.76
N ASN A 167 -0.12 -3.65 0.54
CA ASN A 167 -0.69 -2.48 -0.11
C ASN A 167 -1.82 -2.96 -1.03
N THR A 168 -3.06 -2.76 -0.61
CA THR A 168 -4.25 -3.11 -1.40
C THR A 168 -4.71 -1.98 -2.31
N GLY A 169 -4.04 -0.84 -2.29
CA GLY A 169 -4.31 0.28 -3.20
C GLY A 169 -3.89 0.00 -4.64
N PHE A 170 -4.15 0.95 -5.53
CA PHE A 170 -3.77 0.86 -6.93
C PHE A 170 -2.33 1.33 -7.20
N SER A 171 -1.73 2.07 -6.28
CA SER A 171 -0.41 2.66 -6.45
C SER A 171 0.45 2.48 -5.20
N ALA A 172 1.76 2.55 -5.35
CA ALA A 172 2.69 2.65 -4.23
C ALA A 172 2.75 4.08 -3.68
N ALA A 173 3.37 4.25 -2.51
CA ALA A 173 3.73 5.57 -2.03
C ALA A 173 4.91 6.13 -2.85
N TYR A 174 4.88 7.43 -3.14
CA TYR A 174 5.94 8.11 -3.91
C TYR A 174 7.09 8.61 -3.04
N ARG A 175 7.00 8.41 -1.72
CA ARG A 175 8.01 8.74 -0.73
C ARG A 175 7.93 7.81 0.46
N ASP A 176 9.00 7.76 1.23
CA ASP A 176 9.02 6.98 2.45
C ASP A 176 8.36 7.77 3.59
N PHE A 177 7.68 7.04 4.45
CA PHE A 177 7.06 7.52 5.67
C PHE A 177 7.86 7.05 6.89
N SER A 178 7.63 7.68 8.03
CA SER A 178 8.20 7.28 9.30
C SER A 178 7.27 6.26 9.96
N TRP A 179 7.77 5.05 10.13
CA TRP A 179 7.06 3.98 10.82
C TRP A 179 7.62 3.81 12.23
N THR A 180 6.74 3.65 13.20
CA THR A 180 7.13 3.51 14.60
C THR A 180 6.30 2.41 15.25
N VAL A 181 6.98 1.53 16.01
CA VAL A 181 6.32 0.63 16.95
C VAL A 181 6.49 1.21 18.35
N THR A 182 5.39 1.30 19.08
CA THR A 182 5.38 1.78 20.46
C THR A 182 4.85 0.69 21.39
N LEU A 183 5.57 0.46 22.48
CA LEU A 183 5.16 -0.38 23.59
C LEU A 183 4.71 0.55 24.71
N GLY A 184 3.43 0.49 25.06
CA GLY A 184 2.83 1.24 26.15
C GLY A 184 2.61 0.34 27.36
N ALA A 185 3.26 0.63 28.48
CA ALA A 185 3.07 -0.10 29.74
C ALA A 185 1.84 0.38 30.51
N GLU A 186 1.33 -0.43 31.42
CA GLU A 186 0.17 -0.09 32.29
C GLU A 186 0.43 1.13 33.18
N ASP A 187 1.69 1.40 33.53
CA ASP A 187 2.06 2.58 34.32
C ASP A 187 2.14 3.88 33.50
N GLY A 188 1.84 3.80 32.19
CA GLY A 188 1.87 4.91 31.25
C GLY A 188 3.25 5.16 30.63
N SER A 189 4.27 4.36 30.94
CA SER A 189 5.59 4.48 30.29
C SER A 189 5.50 4.00 28.82
N LEU A 190 6.23 4.70 27.93
CA LEU A 190 6.23 4.43 26.50
C LEU A 190 7.66 4.13 26.02
N HIS A 191 7.79 3.10 25.21
CA HIS A 191 9.04 2.74 24.52
C HIS A 191 8.79 2.71 23.03
N SER A 192 9.28 3.71 22.31
CA SER A 192 9.06 3.86 20.87
C SER A 192 10.32 3.52 20.08
N TYR A 193 10.15 2.74 19.02
CA TYR A 193 11.21 2.25 18.17
C TYR A 193 10.91 2.55 16.71
N PRO A 194 11.81 3.25 16.01
CA PRO A 194 11.64 3.46 14.57
C PRO A 194 11.78 2.13 13.83
N LEU A 195 10.88 1.93 12.90
CA LEU A 195 10.86 0.75 12.03
C LEU A 195 11.41 1.14 10.65
N SER A 196 12.46 0.43 10.22
CA SER A 196 12.99 0.61 8.87
C SER A 196 12.10 -0.11 7.86
N LEU A 197 11.10 0.63 7.36
CA LEU A 197 10.13 0.13 6.40
C LEU A 197 10.06 1.10 5.21
N PRO A 198 10.59 0.71 4.04
CA PRO A 198 10.58 1.57 2.86
C PRO A 198 9.18 1.59 2.24
N SER A 199 8.39 2.62 2.52
CA SER A 199 7.00 2.73 2.06
C SER A 199 6.88 2.68 0.54
N LYS A 200 7.89 3.17 -0.19
CA LYS A 200 7.97 3.08 -1.66
C LYS A 200 8.12 1.66 -2.19
N ALA A 201 8.63 0.74 -1.39
CA ALA A 201 8.79 -0.66 -1.77
C ALA A 201 7.52 -1.50 -1.54
N LEU A 202 6.52 -0.93 -0.85
CA LEU A 202 5.23 -1.59 -0.64
C LEU A 202 4.39 -1.47 -1.93
N GLN A 203 4.69 -2.34 -2.89
CA GLN A 203 3.98 -2.35 -4.17
C GLN A 203 2.56 -2.90 -4.03
N PRO A 204 1.62 -2.48 -4.90
CA PRO A 204 0.26 -2.99 -4.91
C PRO A 204 0.19 -4.51 -5.05
N GLY A 205 -0.58 -5.15 -4.16
CA GLY A 205 -0.84 -6.59 -4.23
C GLY A 205 0.31 -7.49 -3.76
N GLU A 206 1.47 -6.93 -3.42
CA GLU A 206 2.63 -7.70 -2.95
C GLU A 206 2.79 -7.58 -1.43
N PRO A 207 2.63 -8.67 -0.66
CA PRO A 207 2.90 -8.65 0.76
C PRO A 207 4.37 -8.36 1.05
N PHE A 208 4.62 -7.44 1.96
CA PHE A 208 5.96 -7.08 2.41
C PHE A 208 6.14 -7.48 3.87
N SER A 209 7.11 -8.36 4.14
CA SER A 209 7.43 -8.80 5.49
C SER A 209 8.73 -8.17 5.96
N THR A 210 8.71 -7.66 7.17
CA THR A 210 9.88 -7.11 7.86
C THR A 210 9.94 -7.61 9.28
N SER A 211 11.13 -7.63 9.86
CA SER A 211 11.32 -7.93 11.29
C SER A 211 12.24 -6.90 11.91
N PHE A 212 12.00 -6.60 13.18
CA PHE A 212 12.86 -5.73 13.96
C PHE A 212 12.98 -6.28 15.39
N SER A 213 14.08 -5.95 16.04
CA SER A 213 14.35 -6.40 17.39
C SER A 213 14.27 -5.25 18.38
N VAL A 214 13.53 -5.48 19.44
CA VAL A 214 13.41 -4.57 20.59
C VAL A 214 14.27 -5.13 21.74
N PRO A 215 15.18 -4.34 22.31
CA PRO A 215 15.99 -4.79 23.45
C PRO A 215 15.11 -5.04 24.69
N ALA A 216 14.80 -6.30 24.98
CA ALA A 216 13.93 -6.68 26.09
C ALA A 216 14.50 -6.28 27.46
N ARG A 217 15.82 -6.09 27.57
CA ARG A 217 16.49 -5.65 28.80
C ARG A 217 16.03 -4.28 29.34
N TYR A 218 15.41 -3.47 28.49
CA TYR A 218 14.88 -2.16 28.89
C TYR A 218 13.40 -2.24 29.28
N LEU A 219 12.76 -3.40 29.12
CA LEU A 219 11.38 -3.60 29.51
C LEU A 219 11.35 -4.11 30.97
N SER A 220 10.52 -3.48 31.79
CA SER A 220 10.19 -3.95 33.14
C SER A 220 9.23 -5.15 33.08
N GLU A 221 9.06 -5.84 34.21
CA GLU A 221 7.96 -6.80 34.33
C GLU A 221 6.62 -6.08 34.18
N GLY A 222 5.70 -6.69 33.45
CA GLY A 222 4.38 -6.14 33.24
C GLY A 222 3.79 -6.47 31.86
N THR A 223 2.64 -5.93 31.60
CA THR A 223 1.94 -6.03 30.31
C THR A 223 2.14 -4.75 29.52
N TYR A 224 2.42 -4.92 28.25
CA TYR A 224 2.60 -3.84 27.28
C TYR A 224 1.60 -4.01 26.15
N SER A 225 0.91 -2.95 25.78
CA SER A 225 0.19 -2.88 24.51
C SER A 225 1.16 -2.45 23.40
N LEU A 226 1.07 -3.09 22.25
CA LEU A 226 1.87 -2.79 21.06
C LEU A 226 1.06 -1.94 20.09
N TYR A 227 1.66 -0.87 19.59
CA TYR A 227 1.05 0.03 18.64
C TYR A 227 1.94 0.21 17.41
N LEU A 228 1.33 0.31 16.24
CA LEU A 228 2.00 0.68 14.98
C LEU A 228 1.47 2.02 14.50
N SER A 229 2.36 2.96 14.25
CA SER A 229 2.01 4.23 13.62
C SER A 229 2.81 4.47 12.35
N CYS A 230 2.19 5.19 11.41
CA CYS A 230 2.81 5.65 10.18
C CYS A 230 2.61 7.16 10.06
N TYR A 231 3.67 7.90 9.80
CA TYR A 231 3.64 9.36 9.79
C TYR A 231 4.35 9.92 8.57
N ASP A 232 3.74 10.90 7.91
CA ASP A 232 4.35 11.65 6.84
C ASP A 232 5.04 12.90 7.41
N PRO A 233 6.37 12.92 7.48
CA PRO A 233 7.10 14.03 8.08
C PRO A 233 7.06 15.31 7.22
N ARG A 234 6.69 15.21 5.94
CA ARG A 234 6.60 16.39 5.06
C ARG A 234 5.26 17.11 5.15
N LEU A 235 4.20 16.34 5.38
CA LEU A 235 2.84 16.87 5.55
C LEU A 235 2.47 17.02 7.02
N GLU A 236 3.38 16.62 7.92
CA GLU A 236 3.21 16.67 9.38
C GLU A 236 1.88 16.04 9.83
N ARG A 237 1.57 14.88 9.24
CA ARG A 237 0.33 14.17 9.55
C ARG A 237 0.51 12.66 9.60
N GLU A 238 -0.35 12.03 10.36
CA GLU A 238 -0.46 10.58 10.38
C GLU A 238 -1.00 10.03 9.05
N ILE A 239 -0.48 8.87 8.64
CA ILE A 239 -0.99 8.06 7.54
C ILE A 239 -1.86 6.98 8.16
N LEU A 240 -3.15 7.03 7.86
CA LEU A 240 -4.09 6.03 8.35
C LEU A 240 -3.93 4.71 7.58
N LEU A 241 -3.95 3.62 8.33
CA LEU A 241 -3.95 2.27 7.78
C LEU A 241 -5.38 1.80 7.54
N ALA A 242 -5.56 0.93 6.57
CA ALA A 242 -6.84 0.27 6.33
C ALA A 242 -6.96 -0.97 7.25
N SER A 243 -7.13 -0.73 8.52
CA SER A 243 -7.23 -1.75 9.56
C SER A 243 -8.51 -1.56 10.35
N ASP A 244 -9.08 -2.65 10.84
CA ASP A 244 -10.23 -2.68 11.74
C ASP A 244 -9.82 -2.70 13.23
N THR A 245 -8.51 -2.70 13.51
CA THR A 245 -7.99 -2.61 14.88
C THR A 245 -8.20 -1.21 15.46
N GLU A 246 -8.27 -1.11 16.77
CA GLU A 246 -8.44 0.17 17.45
C GLU A 246 -7.31 1.14 17.10
N HIS A 247 -7.69 2.33 16.68
CA HIS A 247 -6.77 3.43 16.40
C HIS A 247 -6.78 4.42 17.57
N THR A 248 -5.60 4.61 18.16
CA THR A 248 -5.38 5.48 19.32
C THR A 248 -4.40 6.62 18.98
N LEU A 249 -4.10 7.48 19.95
CA LEU A 249 -3.03 8.49 19.78
C LEU A 249 -1.63 7.89 19.61
N LEU A 250 -1.44 6.61 19.91
CA LEU A 250 -0.16 5.89 19.74
C LEU A 250 -0.10 5.14 18.40
N GLY A 251 -1.18 5.12 17.65
CA GLY A 251 -1.35 4.37 16.40
C GLY A 251 -2.33 3.20 16.55
N TYR A 252 -2.21 2.21 15.68
CA TYR A 252 -3.06 1.02 15.63
C TYR A 252 -2.60 -0.02 16.63
N GLU A 253 -3.50 -0.47 17.51
CA GLU A 253 -3.18 -1.51 18.48
C GLU A 253 -3.01 -2.86 17.78
N LEU A 254 -1.82 -3.45 17.93
CA LEU A 254 -1.47 -4.74 17.33
C LEU A 254 -1.73 -5.92 18.27
N GLY A 255 -1.80 -5.66 19.57
CA GLY A 255 -1.98 -6.66 20.61
C GLY A 255 -1.16 -6.36 21.86
N THR A 256 -1.08 -7.34 22.75
CA THR A 256 -0.42 -7.21 24.05
C THR A 256 0.77 -8.17 24.21
N LEU A 257 1.76 -7.75 24.96
CA LEU A 257 2.94 -8.51 25.34
C LEU A 257 3.07 -8.54 26.85
N SER A 258 3.15 -9.72 27.43
CA SER A 258 3.48 -9.87 28.87
C SER A 258 4.98 -10.17 29.03
N CYS A 259 5.69 -9.27 29.71
CA CYS A 259 7.09 -9.45 30.10
C CYS A 259 7.17 -9.94 31.53
N SER A 260 7.72 -11.14 31.73
CA SER A 260 8.11 -11.64 33.05
C SER A 260 9.63 -11.68 33.11
N LYS A 261 10.22 -11.32 34.26
CA LYS A 261 11.65 -11.57 34.45
C LYS A 261 11.90 -13.06 34.32
N LEU A 262 12.75 -13.43 33.38
CA LEU A 262 13.25 -14.78 33.32
C LEU A 262 13.99 -15.04 34.63
N HIS A 263 13.43 -15.94 35.43
CA HIS A 263 14.13 -16.49 36.56
C HIS A 263 15.50 -16.99 36.09
N SER A 264 16.47 -16.88 36.94
CA SER A 264 17.85 -17.30 36.63
C SER A 264 17.85 -18.70 36.00
N LEU A 265 18.86 -19.03 35.21
CA LEU A 265 19.04 -20.39 34.62
C LEU A 265 18.83 -21.53 35.62
N LYS A 266 19.09 -21.28 36.92
CA LYS A 266 18.87 -22.23 38.02
C LYS A 266 17.38 -22.51 38.27
N GLU A 267 16.50 -21.51 38.14
CA GLU A 267 15.07 -21.69 38.35
C GLU A 267 14.40 -22.33 37.14
N LEU A 268 14.86 -22.02 35.91
CA LEU A 268 14.48 -22.77 34.73
C LEU A 268 14.85 -24.24 34.78
N LEU A 269 16.07 -24.56 35.23
CA LEU A 269 16.50 -25.93 35.43
C LEU A 269 15.69 -26.61 36.54
N SER A 270 15.27 -25.92 37.59
CA SER A 270 14.42 -26.49 38.65
C SER A 270 12.99 -26.79 38.16
N LEU A 271 12.43 -25.98 37.25
CA LEU A 271 11.14 -26.24 36.62
C LEU A 271 11.21 -27.49 35.70
N PHE A 272 12.30 -27.67 34.98
CA PHE A 272 12.49 -28.85 34.11
C PHE A 272 12.79 -30.12 34.93
N THR A 273 13.51 -30.02 36.04
CA THR A 273 13.78 -31.19 36.91
C THR A 273 12.54 -31.65 37.66
N ASN A 274 11.63 -30.77 38.04
CA ASN A 274 10.38 -31.15 38.68
C ASN A 274 9.33 -31.75 37.72
N SER A 275 9.45 -31.52 36.41
CA SER A 275 8.57 -32.13 35.39
C SER A 275 8.92 -33.59 35.10
N PHE A 276 10.08 -34.08 35.51
CA PHE A 276 10.53 -35.45 35.28
C PHE A 276 10.49 -36.35 36.52
N GLN A 277 9.93 -35.87 37.64
CA GLN A 277 9.89 -36.66 38.92
C GLN A 277 8.48 -37.16 39.30
N ASN A 278 7.53 -37.22 38.39
CA ASN A 278 6.29 -37.95 38.67
C ASN A 278 6.08 -39.07 37.64
N PRO A 279 6.00 -40.34 38.08
CA PRO A 279 5.72 -41.49 37.23
C PRO A 279 4.28 -41.53 36.77
#